data_df5a68a830e4c692349ba3740f2cad84
#
_entry.id   df5a68a830e4c692349ba3740f2cad84
#
_cell.length_a   1.000
_cell.length_b   1.000
_cell.length_c   1.000
_cell.angle_alpha   90.00
_cell.angle_beta   90.00
_cell.angle_gamma   90.00
#
_symmetry.space_group_name_H-M   'P 1'
#
loop_
_entity.id
_entity.type
_entity.pdbx_description
1 polymer ?
#
loop_
_entity_poly.entity_id
_entity_poly.type
_entity_poly.pdbx_seq_one_letter_code
_entity_poly.pdbx_strand_id
1 'polypeptide(L)'
;MGKGIGFNAKVGDLLDAEQIEKCFVLQQITGIQGYLNLIESLPDDYIELTRFLLDYASKTLQTTFRETLFFTLLDHLNYAIERYYSGVVIQNRLLYEVKSFYPKEFEVAKYGITYINQRLNISLPEEEAGNIAFHLVNGQSHQQTMQHTLLSVKMLKDILNIIQFNFAIRIDKQSLHYSRFLTHMQFFIQRIFEQKQLQSDNDFVFQQVIRQYPDEFKCANVIKKYLINQLNITI
;
A
#
# COMPACT_ATOMS: atom_id res chain seq x y z
N MET A 1 -13.65 18.50 14.59
CA MET A 1 -13.89 17.54 15.68
C MET A 1 -13.09 18.02 16.88
N GLY A 2 -13.59 17.84 18.08
CA GLY A 2 -12.92 18.21 19.35
C GLY A 2 -13.61 17.49 20.49
N LYS A 3 -12.94 17.46 21.68
CA LYS A 3 -13.44 16.73 22.85
C LYS A 3 -14.84 17.22 23.26
N GLY A 4 -15.82 16.33 23.21
CA GLY A 4 -17.20 16.57 23.67
C GLY A 4 -18.09 17.40 22.73
N ILE A 5 -17.58 17.90 21.58
CA ILE A 5 -18.38 18.74 20.65
C ILE A 5 -19.59 17.97 20.13
N GLY A 6 -19.43 16.69 19.77
CA GLY A 6 -20.54 15.87 19.24
C GLY A 6 -21.67 15.58 20.23
N PHE A 7 -21.42 15.73 21.54
CA PHE A 7 -22.44 15.55 22.58
C PHE A 7 -23.14 16.86 22.98
N ASN A 8 -22.44 17.99 22.84
CA ASN A 8 -22.89 19.26 23.40
C ASN A 8 -23.34 20.29 22.33
N ALA A 9 -23.00 20.08 21.06
CA ALA A 9 -23.32 21.02 20.00
C ALA A 9 -24.19 20.36 18.91
N LYS A 10 -25.14 21.13 18.36
CA LYS A 10 -26.01 20.76 17.25
C LYS A 10 -25.55 21.46 15.97
N VAL A 11 -26.03 20.95 14.83
CA VAL A 11 -25.79 21.60 13.53
C VAL A 11 -26.34 23.01 13.55
N GLY A 12 -25.45 24.00 13.35
CA GLY A 12 -25.77 25.44 13.35
C GLY A 12 -25.31 26.18 14.61
N ASP A 13 -24.83 25.48 15.63
CA ASP A 13 -24.30 26.13 16.85
C ASP A 13 -22.92 26.75 16.57
N LEU A 14 -22.65 27.88 17.23
CA LEU A 14 -21.32 28.51 17.23
C LEU A 14 -20.39 27.72 18.17
N LEU A 15 -19.28 27.26 17.63
CA LEU A 15 -18.26 26.53 18.36
C LEU A 15 -17.12 27.47 18.75
N ASP A 16 -16.58 27.30 19.96
CA ASP A 16 -15.37 27.97 20.38
C ASP A 16 -14.16 27.39 19.64
N ALA A 17 -13.37 28.24 19.00
CA ALA A 17 -12.21 27.84 18.22
C ALA A 17 -11.16 27.06 19.04
N GLU A 18 -11.06 27.29 20.35
CA GLU A 18 -10.15 26.58 21.25
C GLU A 18 -10.58 25.14 21.52
N GLN A 19 -11.84 24.79 21.27
CA GLN A 19 -12.39 23.44 21.42
C GLN A 19 -12.28 22.60 20.14
N ILE A 20 -11.86 23.23 19.03
CA ILE A 20 -11.74 22.56 17.72
C ILE A 20 -10.33 21.98 17.57
N GLU A 21 -10.17 20.70 17.78
CA GLU A 21 -8.89 20.01 17.55
C GLU A 21 -8.60 19.78 16.05
N LYS A 22 -9.61 19.53 15.25
CA LYS A 22 -9.51 19.40 13.78
C LYS A 22 -10.81 19.81 13.09
N CYS A 23 -10.65 20.51 11.97
CA CYS A 23 -11.76 20.85 11.06
C CYS A 23 -11.60 20.03 9.77
N PHE A 24 -12.62 19.24 9.41
CA PHE A 24 -12.68 18.57 8.10
C PHE A 24 -13.54 19.44 7.19
N VAL A 25 -12.90 20.01 6.17
CA VAL A 25 -13.63 20.77 5.13
C VAL A 25 -14.01 19.82 4.02
N LEU A 26 -15.30 19.71 3.76
CA LEU A 26 -15.87 18.91 2.69
C LEU A 26 -15.58 19.60 1.34
N GLN A 27 -14.52 19.21 0.65
CA GLN A 27 -14.45 19.40 -0.79
C GLN A 27 -15.31 18.32 -1.44
N GLN A 28 -16.10 18.69 -2.47
CA GLN A 28 -17.08 17.82 -3.15
C GLN A 28 -16.51 16.43 -3.51
N ILE A 29 -16.68 15.45 -2.62
CA ILE A 29 -16.31 14.07 -2.87
C ILE A 29 -17.63 13.27 -2.82
N THR A 30 -17.98 12.64 -3.92
CA THR A 30 -19.01 11.61 -3.97
C THR A 30 -18.61 10.50 -2.96
N GLY A 31 -19.36 10.35 -1.88
CA GLY A 31 -19.08 9.35 -0.83
C GLY A 31 -18.93 9.91 0.59
N ILE A 32 -19.01 11.21 0.79
CA ILE A 32 -18.83 11.89 2.09
C ILE A 32 -19.76 11.34 3.17
N GLN A 33 -21.01 11.08 2.83
CA GLN A 33 -21.98 10.55 3.79
C GLN A 33 -21.54 9.19 4.36
N GLY A 34 -20.88 8.35 3.55
CA GLY A 34 -20.31 7.09 4.02
C GLY A 34 -19.20 7.29 5.04
N TYR A 35 -18.32 8.27 4.84
CA TYR A 35 -17.24 8.58 5.78
C TYR A 35 -17.75 9.21 7.09
N LEU A 36 -18.77 10.05 7.02
CA LEU A 36 -19.40 10.60 8.23
C LEU A 36 -20.07 9.50 9.06
N ASN A 37 -20.84 8.64 8.42
CA ASN A 37 -21.47 7.50 9.06
C ASN A 37 -20.44 6.56 9.70
N LEU A 38 -19.31 6.32 9.02
CA LEU A 38 -18.21 5.52 9.58
C LEU A 38 -17.66 6.15 10.87
N ILE A 39 -17.34 7.44 10.85
CA ILE A 39 -16.82 8.15 12.03
C ILE A 39 -17.82 8.14 13.18
N GLU A 40 -19.11 8.37 12.91
CA GLU A 40 -20.17 8.41 13.92
C GLU A 40 -20.46 7.03 14.55
N SER A 41 -20.20 5.95 13.80
CA SER A 41 -20.47 4.57 14.25
C SER A 41 -19.34 3.93 15.03
N LEU A 42 -18.11 4.52 15.01
CA LEU A 42 -16.93 3.89 15.56
C LEU A 42 -16.52 4.49 16.91
N PRO A 43 -15.91 3.69 17.80
CA PRO A 43 -15.33 4.19 19.04
C PRO A 43 -14.23 5.24 18.79
N ASP A 44 -14.16 6.27 19.64
CA ASP A 44 -13.14 7.32 19.55
C ASP A 44 -11.71 6.75 19.58
N ASP A 45 -11.48 5.66 20.31
CA ASP A 45 -10.20 4.97 20.37
C ASP A 45 -9.70 4.53 18.98
N TYR A 46 -10.59 4.07 18.09
CA TYR A 46 -10.19 3.62 16.73
C TYR A 46 -9.74 4.81 15.86
N ILE A 47 -10.39 5.94 16.04
CA ILE A 47 -10.04 7.20 15.38
C ILE A 47 -8.67 7.67 15.85
N GLU A 48 -8.40 7.64 17.16
CA GLU A 48 -7.11 8.02 17.75
C GLU A 48 -5.99 7.07 17.28
N LEU A 49 -6.23 5.75 17.29
CA LEU A 49 -5.27 4.75 16.83
C LEU A 49 -4.92 4.91 15.35
N THR A 50 -5.93 5.15 14.50
CA THR A 50 -5.71 5.41 13.07
C THR A 50 -4.87 6.66 12.86
N ARG A 51 -5.17 7.73 13.58
CA ARG A 51 -4.42 8.99 13.51
C ARG A 51 -2.98 8.80 13.96
N PHE A 52 -2.77 8.16 15.11
CA PHE A 52 -1.44 7.82 15.60
C PHE A 52 -0.61 7.05 14.56
N LEU A 53 -1.21 6.01 13.96
CA LEU A 53 -0.54 5.18 12.96
C LEU A 53 -0.13 5.99 11.73
N LEU A 54 -1.00 6.87 11.22
CA LEU A 54 -0.70 7.70 10.05
C LEU A 54 0.34 8.79 10.36
N ASP A 55 0.28 9.40 11.54
CA ASP A 55 1.28 10.38 11.97
C ASP A 55 2.66 9.73 12.14
N TYR A 56 2.71 8.54 12.74
CA TYR A 56 3.94 7.75 12.85
C TYR A 56 4.47 7.33 11.47
N ALA A 57 3.60 6.82 10.61
CA ALA A 57 3.96 6.43 9.25
C ALA A 57 4.51 7.60 8.42
N SER A 58 3.84 8.75 8.47
CA SER A 58 4.27 9.94 7.73
C SER A 58 5.66 10.42 8.15
N LYS A 59 5.94 10.43 9.47
CA LYS A 59 7.24 10.81 10.02
C LYS A 59 8.34 9.81 9.67
N THR A 60 8.06 8.50 9.82
CA THR A 60 9.06 7.45 9.65
C THR A 60 9.40 7.23 8.17
N LEU A 61 8.39 7.26 7.29
CA LEU A 61 8.57 7.09 5.84
C LEU A 61 8.92 8.39 5.13
N GLN A 62 8.92 9.53 5.84
CA GLN A 62 9.17 10.87 5.29
C GLN A 62 8.31 11.17 4.06
N THR A 63 7.02 10.84 4.15
CA THR A 63 6.07 10.96 3.06
C THR A 63 4.76 11.60 3.52
N THR A 64 4.00 12.11 2.55
CA THR A 64 2.64 12.58 2.76
C THR A 64 1.66 11.58 2.18
N PHE A 65 0.55 11.39 2.86
CA PHE A 65 -0.51 10.50 2.43
C PHE A 65 -1.72 11.27 1.93
N ARG A 66 -2.50 10.64 1.04
CA ARG A 66 -3.80 11.17 0.63
C ARG A 66 -4.75 11.24 1.83
N GLU A 67 -5.57 12.27 1.89
CA GLU A 67 -6.56 12.45 2.98
C GLU A 67 -7.53 11.26 3.09
N THR A 68 -7.87 10.64 1.96
CA THR A 68 -8.73 9.46 1.92
C THR A 68 -8.13 8.23 2.62
N LEU A 69 -6.81 8.19 2.81
CA LEU A 69 -6.16 7.07 3.49
C LEU A 69 -6.63 6.93 4.94
N PHE A 70 -6.89 8.03 5.62
CA PHE A 70 -7.40 8.00 6.99
C PHE A 70 -8.68 7.16 7.08
N PHE A 71 -9.64 7.42 6.20
CA PHE A 71 -10.93 6.73 6.21
C PHE A 71 -10.81 5.25 5.80
N THR A 72 -10.02 4.96 4.77
CA THR A 72 -9.83 3.58 4.32
C THR A 72 -9.07 2.74 5.33
N LEU A 73 -8.15 3.34 6.07
CA LEU A 73 -7.41 2.67 7.12
C LEU A 73 -8.26 2.49 8.39
N LEU A 74 -9.08 3.48 8.74
CA LEU A 74 -10.03 3.42 9.85
C LEU A 74 -11.06 2.29 9.63
N ASP A 75 -11.63 2.21 8.44
CA ASP A 75 -12.53 1.13 8.03
C ASP A 75 -11.86 -0.24 8.12
N HIS A 76 -10.63 -0.34 7.59
CA HIS A 76 -9.84 -1.57 7.68
C HIS A 76 -9.58 -1.99 9.12
N LEU A 77 -9.16 -1.07 9.99
CA LEU A 77 -8.89 -1.36 11.40
C LEU A 77 -10.14 -1.80 12.15
N ASN A 78 -11.27 -1.12 11.93
CA ASN A 78 -12.55 -1.55 12.48
C ASN A 78 -12.86 -2.99 12.10
N TYR A 79 -12.78 -3.29 10.80
CA TYR A 79 -13.06 -4.63 10.29
C TYR A 79 -12.07 -5.70 10.79
N ALA A 80 -10.79 -5.33 10.96
CA ALA A 80 -9.80 -6.24 11.53
C ALA A 80 -10.08 -6.57 13.00
N ILE A 81 -10.49 -5.57 13.78
CA ILE A 81 -10.84 -5.74 15.20
C ILE A 81 -12.15 -6.54 15.36
N GLU A 82 -13.16 -6.26 14.54
CA GLU A 82 -14.42 -7.05 14.52
C GLU A 82 -14.15 -8.54 14.21
N ARG A 83 -13.30 -8.81 13.23
CA ARG A 83 -12.88 -10.19 12.91
C ARG A 83 -12.18 -10.87 14.07
N TYR A 84 -11.28 -10.14 14.73
CA TYR A 84 -10.58 -10.66 15.90
C TYR A 84 -11.56 -11.11 16.99
N TYR A 85 -12.53 -10.28 17.35
CA TYR A 85 -13.56 -10.64 18.34
C TYR A 85 -14.49 -11.75 17.86
N SER A 86 -14.70 -11.88 16.56
CA SER A 86 -15.47 -12.97 15.96
C SER A 86 -14.68 -14.27 15.78
N GLY A 87 -13.37 -14.31 16.14
CA GLY A 87 -12.50 -15.47 16.00
C GLY A 87 -12.17 -15.83 14.54
N VAL A 88 -12.37 -14.89 13.59
CA VAL A 88 -12.09 -15.12 12.17
C VAL A 88 -10.62 -14.81 11.88
N VAL A 89 -9.86 -15.83 11.51
CA VAL A 89 -8.45 -15.70 11.12
C VAL A 89 -8.34 -15.51 9.61
N ILE A 90 -7.65 -14.43 9.19
CA ILE A 90 -7.32 -14.20 7.79
C ILE A 90 -5.88 -14.58 7.54
N GLN A 91 -5.63 -15.26 6.42
CA GLN A 91 -4.30 -15.50 5.88
C GLN A 91 -4.01 -14.51 4.76
N ASN A 92 -3.05 -13.64 4.95
CA ASN A 92 -2.54 -12.80 3.87
C ASN A 92 -1.54 -13.60 3.03
N ARG A 93 -2.00 -14.13 1.89
CA ARG A 93 -1.17 -14.94 0.98
C ARG A 93 0.01 -14.18 0.36
N LEU A 94 0.02 -12.85 0.47
CA LEU A 94 1.07 -11.97 -0.06
C LEU A 94 1.94 -11.37 1.06
N LEU A 95 1.80 -11.83 2.31
CA LEU A 95 2.55 -11.31 3.46
C LEU A 95 4.06 -11.33 3.22
N TYR A 96 4.56 -12.44 2.69
CA TYR A 96 5.98 -12.58 2.39
C TYR A 96 6.47 -11.60 1.31
N GLU A 97 5.67 -11.41 0.26
CA GLU A 97 5.94 -10.48 -0.81
C GLU A 97 5.92 -9.03 -0.32
N VAL A 98 4.95 -8.69 0.54
CA VAL A 98 4.87 -7.36 1.17
C VAL A 98 6.12 -7.07 2.00
N LYS A 99 6.52 -8.00 2.87
CA LYS A 99 7.76 -7.89 3.65
C LYS A 99 8.99 -7.71 2.77
N SER A 100 9.02 -8.39 1.63
CA SER A 100 10.16 -8.36 0.70
C SER A 100 10.21 -7.10 -0.15
N PHE A 101 9.05 -6.60 -0.59
CA PHE A 101 8.96 -5.52 -1.59
C PHE A 101 8.74 -4.14 -0.96
N TYR A 102 8.11 -4.10 0.22
CA TYR A 102 7.80 -2.88 0.97
C TYR A 102 8.24 -3.00 2.44
N PRO A 103 9.53 -3.30 2.70
CA PRO A 103 10.01 -3.60 4.05
C PRO A 103 9.83 -2.42 5.02
N LYS A 104 9.96 -1.18 4.54
CA LYS A 104 9.80 0.02 5.39
C LYS A 104 8.36 0.21 5.82
N GLU A 105 7.42 0.12 4.90
CA GLU A 105 5.99 0.22 5.16
C GLU A 105 5.51 -0.93 6.05
N PHE A 106 6.07 -2.13 5.84
CA PHE A 106 5.76 -3.29 6.66
C PHE A 106 6.23 -3.11 8.12
N GLU A 107 7.46 -2.64 8.36
CA GLU A 107 7.96 -2.39 9.72
C GLU A 107 7.16 -1.28 10.43
N VAL A 108 6.76 -0.24 9.72
CA VAL A 108 5.87 0.80 10.26
C VAL A 108 4.51 0.22 10.63
N ALA A 109 3.92 -0.60 9.77
CA ALA A 109 2.64 -1.26 10.02
C ALA A 109 2.73 -2.24 11.20
N LYS A 110 3.81 -3.01 11.31
CA LYS A 110 4.07 -3.93 12.42
C LYS A 110 4.17 -3.20 13.77
N TYR A 111 4.86 -2.06 13.80
CA TYR A 111 4.88 -1.21 14.98
C TYR A 111 3.47 -0.72 15.34
N GLY A 112 2.70 -0.27 14.33
CA GLY A 112 1.33 0.15 14.51
C GLY A 112 0.43 -0.94 15.10
N ILE A 113 0.52 -2.18 14.59
CA ILE A 113 -0.22 -3.33 15.14
C ILE A 113 0.20 -3.62 16.58
N THR A 114 1.49 -3.55 16.89
CA THR A 114 1.96 -3.74 18.28
C THR A 114 1.35 -2.69 19.22
N TYR A 115 1.32 -1.43 18.80
CA TYR A 115 0.72 -0.36 19.58
C TYR A 115 -0.80 -0.53 19.77
N ILE A 116 -1.52 -0.90 18.68
CA ILE A 116 -2.96 -1.19 18.73
C ILE A 116 -3.26 -2.35 19.68
N ASN A 117 -2.50 -3.44 19.60
CA ASN A 117 -2.65 -4.60 20.46
C ASN A 117 -2.49 -4.24 21.95
N GLN A 118 -1.47 -3.43 22.27
CA GLN A 118 -1.25 -2.96 23.63
C GLN A 118 -2.39 -2.03 24.12
N ARG A 119 -2.85 -1.13 23.26
CA ARG A 119 -3.85 -0.13 23.63
C ARG A 119 -5.24 -0.74 23.85
N LEU A 120 -5.62 -1.71 23.03
CA LEU A 120 -6.92 -2.38 23.08
C LEU A 120 -6.89 -3.70 23.86
N ASN A 121 -5.72 -4.14 24.37
CA ASN A 121 -5.52 -5.43 25.01
C ASN A 121 -6.02 -6.62 24.17
N ILE A 122 -5.65 -6.64 22.88
CA ILE A 122 -5.97 -7.66 21.88
C ILE A 122 -4.69 -8.23 21.26
N SER A 123 -4.82 -9.20 20.36
CA SER A 123 -3.68 -9.81 19.65
C SER A 123 -4.01 -9.98 18.16
N LEU A 124 -4.02 -8.85 17.42
CA LEU A 124 -4.12 -8.89 15.97
C LEU A 124 -2.88 -9.58 15.39
N PRO A 125 -3.05 -10.45 14.40
CA PRO A 125 -1.96 -11.22 13.80
C PRO A 125 -1.07 -10.36 12.89
N GLU A 126 0.13 -10.87 12.58
CA GLU A 126 1.10 -10.17 11.71
C GLU A 126 0.59 -9.95 10.29
N GLU A 127 -0.36 -10.76 9.84
CA GLU A 127 -1.07 -10.61 8.57
C GLU A 127 -1.72 -9.23 8.43
N GLU A 128 -2.21 -8.67 9.53
CA GLU A 128 -2.80 -7.33 9.52
C GLU A 128 -1.75 -6.23 9.33
N ALA A 129 -0.51 -6.45 9.75
CA ALA A 129 0.59 -5.53 9.39
C ALA A 129 0.84 -5.54 7.87
N GLY A 130 0.72 -6.70 7.21
CA GLY A 130 0.77 -6.79 5.75
C GLY A 130 -0.34 -6.00 5.07
N ASN A 131 -1.55 -6.09 5.57
CA ASN A 131 -2.71 -5.37 5.04
C ASN A 131 -2.55 -3.85 5.24
N ILE A 132 -2.13 -3.41 6.43
CA ILE A 132 -1.86 -1.99 6.71
C ILE A 132 -0.73 -1.46 5.82
N ALA A 133 0.34 -2.23 5.62
CA ALA A 133 1.42 -1.84 4.72
C ALA A 133 0.93 -1.59 3.28
N PHE A 134 0.01 -2.40 2.78
CA PHE A 134 -0.65 -2.14 1.49
C PHE A 134 -1.43 -0.83 1.47
N HIS A 135 -2.16 -0.52 2.54
CA HIS A 135 -2.84 0.76 2.66
C HIS A 135 -1.86 1.94 2.65
N LEU A 136 -0.74 1.83 3.36
CA LEU A 136 0.30 2.86 3.39
C LEU A 136 0.92 3.06 2.00
N VAL A 137 1.33 2.00 1.30
CA VAL A 137 1.87 2.06 -0.07
C VAL A 137 0.86 2.72 -1.02
N ASN A 138 -0.39 2.29 -0.98
CA ASN A 138 -1.44 2.87 -1.82
C ASN A 138 -1.74 4.33 -1.47
N GLY A 139 -1.59 4.71 -0.20
CA GLY A 139 -1.82 6.08 0.28
C GLY A 139 -0.75 7.10 -0.16
N GLN A 140 0.45 6.65 -0.53
CA GLN A 140 1.54 7.51 -1.00
C GLN A 140 1.35 8.00 -2.44
N SER A 141 0.61 7.28 -3.29
CA SER A 141 0.41 7.59 -4.69
C SER A 141 -0.97 8.20 -4.96
N HIS A 142 -1.00 9.32 -5.67
CA HIS A 142 -2.26 9.95 -6.10
C HIS A 142 -2.94 9.21 -7.26
N GLN A 143 -2.24 8.33 -7.96
CA GLN A 143 -2.71 7.69 -9.20
C GLN A 143 -2.95 6.19 -9.07
N GLN A 144 -2.43 5.53 -8.04
CA GLN A 144 -2.60 4.09 -7.87
C GLN A 144 -3.83 3.74 -7.03
N THR A 145 -4.52 2.69 -7.43
CA THR A 145 -5.59 2.07 -6.65
C THR A 145 -5.01 0.90 -5.84
N MET A 146 -5.76 0.44 -4.81
CA MET A 146 -5.38 -0.77 -4.07
C MET A 146 -5.20 -1.98 -5.00
N GLN A 147 -6.03 -2.09 -6.04
CA GLN A 147 -5.92 -3.15 -7.06
C GLN A 147 -4.58 -3.07 -7.82
N HIS A 148 -4.12 -1.88 -8.19
CA HIS A 148 -2.82 -1.69 -8.84
C HIS A 148 -1.67 -2.10 -7.92
N THR A 149 -1.73 -1.76 -6.63
CA THR A 149 -0.72 -2.15 -5.65
C THR A 149 -0.64 -3.67 -5.50
N LEU A 150 -1.80 -4.34 -5.33
CA LEU A 150 -1.87 -5.80 -5.24
C LEU A 150 -1.36 -6.48 -6.52
N LEU A 151 -1.76 -5.95 -7.68
CA LEU A 151 -1.31 -6.47 -8.97
C LEU A 151 0.19 -6.28 -9.17
N SER A 152 0.76 -5.14 -8.77
CA SER A 152 2.20 -4.88 -8.80
C SER A 152 2.99 -5.91 -7.99
N VAL A 153 2.54 -6.21 -6.78
CA VAL A 153 3.17 -7.23 -5.92
C VAL A 153 3.13 -8.61 -6.56
N LYS A 154 1.96 -8.98 -7.11
CA LYS A 154 1.82 -10.25 -7.85
C LYS A 154 2.76 -10.30 -9.05
N MET A 155 2.80 -9.23 -9.86
CA MET A 155 3.66 -9.16 -11.04
C MET A 155 5.14 -9.25 -10.69
N LEU A 156 5.59 -8.56 -9.64
CA LEU A 156 6.97 -8.65 -9.14
C LEU A 156 7.33 -10.08 -8.75
N LYS A 157 6.46 -10.76 -8.01
CA LYS A 157 6.63 -12.17 -7.64
C LYS A 157 6.75 -13.06 -8.87
N ASP A 158 5.84 -12.92 -9.83
CA ASP A 158 5.80 -13.75 -11.02
C ASP A 158 7.03 -13.51 -11.92
N ILE A 159 7.48 -12.26 -12.08
CA ILE A 159 8.71 -11.90 -12.79
C ILE A 159 9.94 -12.58 -12.15
N LEU A 160 10.07 -12.51 -10.83
CA LEU A 160 11.16 -13.16 -10.10
C LEU A 160 11.13 -14.69 -10.31
N ASN A 161 9.95 -15.30 -10.29
CA ASN A 161 9.78 -16.72 -10.56
C ASN A 161 10.17 -17.09 -12.00
N ILE A 162 9.76 -16.29 -12.99
CA ILE A 162 10.15 -16.47 -14.40
C ILE A 162 11.68 -16.45 -14.53
N ILE A 163 12.35 -15.47 -13.91
CA ILE A 163 13.82 -15.37 -13.95
C ILE A 163 14.47 -16.60 -13.32
N GLN A 164 14.04 -16.96 -12.10
CA GLN A 164 14.60 -18.12 -11.39
C GLN A 164 14.42 -19.42 -12.18
N PHE A 165 13.26 -19.58 -12.81
CA PHE A 165 12.98 -20.77 -13.62
C PHE A 165 13.81 -20.80 -14.92
N ASN A 166 13.90 -19.69 -15.66
CA ASN A 166 14.65 -19.63 -16.92
C ASN A 166 16.15 -19.87 -16.74
N PHE A 167 16.72 -19.39 -15.63
CA PHE A 167 18.18 -19.50 -15.39
C PHE A 167 18.54 -20.61 -14.40
N ALA A 168 17.56 -21.36 -13.88
CA ALA A 168 17.74 -22.38 -12.85
C ALA A 168 18.54 -21.87 -11.62
N ILE A 169 18.31 -20.62 -11.21
CA ILE A 169 19.00 -19.96 -10.09
C ILE A 169 18.08 -19.74 -8.90
N ARG A 170 18.69 -19.57 -7.73
CA ARG A 170 18.03 -18.97 -6.56
C ARG A 170 18.53 -17.56 -6.40
N ILE A 171 17.60 -16.61 -6.34
CA ILE A 171 17.93 -15.20 -6.15
C ILE A 171 18.25 -14.97 -4.66
N ASP A 172 19.45 -14.44 -4.40
CA ASP A 172 19.81 -13.94 -3.06
C ASP A 172 19.12 -12.61 -2.79
N LYS A 173 18.07 -12.66 -1.96
CA LYS A 173 17.24 -11.49 -1.61
C LYS A 173 17.94 -10.50 -0.68
N GLN A 174 19.08 -10.84 -0.11
CA GLN A 174 19.88 -9.95 0.73
C GLN A 174 20.94 -9.19 -0.08
N SER A 175 21.15 -9.57 -1.34
CA SER A 175 22.15 -8.93 -2.18
C SER A 175 21.76 -7.50 -2.60
N LEU A 176 22.76 -6.64 -2.75
CA LEU A 176 22.57 -5.29 -3.28
C LEU A 176 22.03 -5.31 -4.72
N HIS A 177 22.44 -6.31 -5.50
CA HIS A 177 21.94 -6.49 -6.88
C HIS A 177 20.43 -6.76 -6.91
N TYR A 178 19.95 -7.60 -6.00
CA TYR A 178 18.50 -7.84 -5.86
C TYR A 178 17.75 -6.56 -5.49
N SER A 179 18.21 -5.81 -4.50
CA SER A 179 17.55 -4.57 -4.08
C SER A 179 17.47 -3.55 -5.21
N ARG A 180 18.53 -3.40 -6.00
CA ARG A 180 18.54 -2.53 -7.19
C ARG A 180 17.58 -3.03 -8.26
N PHE A 181 17.64 -4.32 -8.59
CA PHE A 181 16.75 -4.93 -9.55
C PHE A 181 15.28 -4.74 -9.15
N LEU A 182 14.94 -5.02 -7.90
CA LEU A 182 13.59 -4.86 -7.37
C LEU A 182 13.10 -3.41 -7.53
N THR A 183 13.92 -2.43 -7.15
CA THR A 183 13.59 -1.01 -7.30
C THR A 183 13.32 -0.65 -8.77
N HIS A 184 14.18 -1.12 -9.71
CA HIS A 184 13.97 -0.87 -11.13
C HIS A 184 12.67 -1.52 -11.64
N MET A 185 12.35 -2.74 -11.20
CA MET A 185 11.12 -3.42 -11.58
C MET A 185 9.87 -2.76 -11.01
N GLN A 186 9.93 -2.22 -9.78
CA GLN A 186 8.83 -1.44 -9.20
C GLN A 186 8.53 -0.20 -10.04
N PHE A 187 9.57 0.59 -10.38
CA PHE A 187 9.42 1.75 -11.27
C PHE A 187 8.96 1.38 -12.69
N PHE A 188 9.41 0.25 -13.20
CA PHE A 188 8.99 -0.24 -14.51
C PHE A 188 7.49 -0.56 -14.52
N ILE A 189 7.00 -1.33 -13.53
CA ILE A 189 5.58 -1.67 -13.39
C ILE A 189 4.73 -0.40 -13.20
N GLN A 190 5.21 0.54 -12.38
CA GLN A 190 4.52 1.81 -12.19
C GLN A 190 4.36 2.57 -13.51
N ARG A 191 5.42 2.69 -14.32
CA ARG A 191 5.33 3.37 -15.64
C ARG A 191 4.36 2.68 -16.59
N ILE A 192 4.25 1.34 -16.53
CA ILE A 192 3.26 0.61 -17.32
C ILE A 192 1.84 1.02 -16.92
N PHE A 193 1.52 1.09 -15.62
CA PHE A 193 0.22 1.53 -15.16
C PHE A 193 -0.09 2.99 -15.52
N GLU A 194 0.93 3.85 -15.51
CA GLU A 194 0.83 5.25 -15.89
C GLU A 194 0.83 5.47 -17.43
N GLN A 195 0.97 4.39 -18.22
CA GLN A 195 1.12 4.42 -19.69
C GLN A 195 2.29 5.32 -20.15
N LYS A 196 3.30 5.50 -19.28
CA LYS A 196 4.50 6.30 -19.56
C LYS A 196 5.64 5.40 -20.00
N GLN A 197 5.55 4.86 -21.20
CA GLN A 197 6.65 4.06 -21.77
C GLN A 197 7.79 4.98 -22.23
N LEU A 198 9.02 4.53 -21.98
CA LEU A 198 10.19 5.22 -22.53
C LEU A 198 10.27 4.90 -24.03
N GLN A 199 10.08 5.93 -24.86
CA GLN A 199 10.47 5.84 -26.26
C GLN A 199 11.99 5.97 -26.30
N SER A 200 12.67 4.88 -26.65
CA SER A 200 14.12 4.85 -26.80
C SER A 200 14.47 4.81 -28.27
N ASP A 201 15.09 5.88 -28.78
CA ASP A 201 15.65 5.95 -30.13
C ASP A 201 17.02 5.22 -30.25
N ASN A 202 17.46 4.50 -29.19
CA ASN A 202 18.76 3.84 -29.13
C ASN A 202 18.73 2.38 -29.62
N ASP A 203 18.30 2.18 -30.87
CA ASP A 203 18.32 0.85 -31.54
C ASP A 203 19.71 0.21 -31.52
N PHE A 204 20.78 0.98 -31.65
CA PHE A 204 22.14 0.46 -31.64
C PHE A 204 22.53 -0.22 -30.32
N VAL A 205 22.31 0.44 -29.21
CA VAL A 205 22.60 -0.10 -27.86
C VAL A 205 21.74 -1.33 -27.60
N PHE A 206 20.48 -1.29 -27.99
CA PHE A 206 19.56 -2.41 -27.83
C PHE A 206 20.01 -3.64 -28.64
N GLN A 207 20.44 -3.45 -29.89
CA GLN A 207 20.98 -4.54 -30.72
C GLN A 207 22.29 -5.13 -30.16
N GLN A 208 23.14 -4.31 -29.57
CA GLN A 208 24.34 -4.80 -28.88
C GLN A 208 24.00 -5.68 -27.68
N VAL A 209 23.03 -5.23 -26.85
CA VAL A 209 22.56 -6.00 -25.68
C VAL A 209 22.01 -7.36 -26.12
N ILE A 210 21.17 -7.41 -27.15
CA ILE A 210 20.62 -8.67 -27.68
C ILE A 210 21.72 -9.65 -28.11
N ARG A 211 22.77 -9.14 -28.77
CA ARG A 211 23.90 -9.97 -29.23
C ARG A 211 24.76 -10.46 -28.06
N GLN A 212 24.97 -9.63 -27.06
CA GLN A 212 25.84 -9.95 -25.95
C GLN A 212 25.15 -10.83 -24.91
N TYR A 213 23.81 -10.70 -24.74
CA TYR A 213 23.01 -11.35 -23.71
C TYR A 213 21.76 -12.03 -24.31
N PRO A 214 21.94 -13.04 -25.19
CA PRO A 214 20.82 -13.65 -25.91
C PRO A 214 19.84 -14.43 -25.02
N ASP A 215 20.31 -15.02 -23.90
CA ASP A 215 19.44 -15.78 -23.01
C ASP A 215 18.66 -14.85 -22.08
N GLU A 216 19.25 -13.75 -21.64
CA GLU A 216 18.56 -12.69 -20.89
C GLU A 216 17.49 -12.04 -21.77
N PHE A 217 17.78 -11.83 -23.05
CA PHE A 217 16.78 -11.31 -23.99
C PHE A 217 15.60 -12.29 -24.20
N LYS A 218 15.86 -13.59 -24.27
CA LYS A 218 14.79 -14.60 -24.31
C LYS A 218 13.92 -14.54 -23.07
N CYS A 219 14.54 -14.46 -21.88
CA CYS A 219 13.83 -14.31 -20.61
C CYS A 219 13.00 -13.02 -20.58
N ALA A 220 13.56 -11.89 -21.02
CA ALA A 220 12.84 -10.62 -21.12
C ALA A 220 11.60 -10.71 -22.02
N ASN A 221 11.67 -11.46 -23.14
CA ASN A 221 10.51 -11.71 -23.99
C ASN A 221 9.44 -12.58 -23.33
N VAL A 222 9.81 -13.53 -22.47
CA VAL A 222 8.84 -14.29 -21.66
C VAL A 222 8.13 -13.37 -20.69
N ILE A 223 8.89 -12.50 -20.01
CA ILE A 223 8.32 -11.49 -19.10
C ILE A 223 7.40 -10.52 -19.85
N LYS A 224 7.82 -10.03 -21.02
CA LYS A 224 6.99 -9.17 -21.87
C LYS A 224 5.64 -9.83 -22.20
N LYS A 225 5.66 -11.08 -22.66
CA LYS A 225 4.42 -11.84 -22.95
C LYS A 225 3.53 -12.00 -21.73
N TYR A 226 4.12 -12.30 -20.57
CA TYR A 226 3.42 -12.39 -19.30
C TYR A 226 2.71 -11.06 -18.96
N LEU A 227 3.42 -9.93 -19.05
CA LEU A 227 2.89 -8.60 -18.76
C LEU A 227 1.74 -8.20 -19.70
N ILE A 228 1.89 -8.43 -21.00
CA ILE A 228 0.85 -8.21 -22.01
C ILE A 228 -0.43 -8.97 -21.62
N ASN A 229 -0.29 -10.25 -21.27
CA ASN A 229 -1.43 -11.09 -20.91
C ASN A 229 -2.09 -10.67 -19.59
N GLN A 230 -1.30 -10.25 -18.58
CA GLN A 230 -1.84 -9.84 -17.27
C GLN A 230 -2.56 -8.49 -17.31
N LEU A 231 -2.10 -7.57 -18.15
CA LEU A 231 -2.59 -6.20 -18.20
C LEU A 231 -3.51 -5.92 -19.40
N ASN A 232 -3.62 -6.89 -20.31
CA ASN A 232 -4.36 -6.75 -21.57
C ASN A 232 -3.95 -5.50 -22.37
N ILE A 233 -2.65 -5.22 -22.42
CA ILE A 233 -2.05 -4.05 -23.09
C ILE A 233 -1.08 -4.50 -24.18
N THR A 234 -0.76 -3.55 -25.10
CA THR A 234 0.33 -3.71 -26.05
C THR A 234 1.56 -2.96 -25.53
N ILE A 235 2.70 -3.67 -25.36
CA ILE A 235 3.99 -3.13 -24.89
C ILE A 235 5.01 -3.19 -26.04
#